data_f81bcd1dd01f5262da3495b7131a2e78
#
_entry.id   f81bcd1dd01f5262da3495b7131a2e78
#
_cell.length_a   1.000
_cell.length_b   1.000
_cell.length_c   1.000
_cell.angle_alpha   90.00
_cell.angle_beta   90.00
_cell.angle_gamma   90.00
#
_symmetry.space_group_name_H-M   'P 1'
#
loop_
_entity.id
_entity.type
_entity.pdbx_description
1 polymer ?
#
loop_
_entity_poly.entity_id
_entity_poly.type
_entity_poly.pdbx_seq_one_letter_code
_entity_poly.pdbx_strand_id
1 'polypeptide(L)'
;SDDVRRLARASWSGRDRSALYRVDLLWGQHGFRACEINADCPGGHNEALGLPLLSQAAGFWSGINPTAVIDKLCQELISLTQGHGAIALIYATAYAEDLQVCALVQRELQRRGATALLAPPTALRRKGKGLCIGKQSVSVLYRYFPTEYMEGQRNLSAILDAVSSGSVKT
;
A
#
# COMPACT_ATOMS: atom_id res chain seq x y z
N SER A 1 -3.98 -18.93 9.56
CA SER A 1 -5.12 -18.85 10.50
C SER A 1 -6.42 -18.61 9.76
N ASP A 2 -7.55 -18.77 10.44
CA ASP A 2 -8.87 -18.53 9.83
C ASP A 2 -9.09 -17.04 9.55
N ASP A 3 -8.53 -16.16 10.36
CA ASP A 3 -8.61 -14.70 10.12
C ASP A 3 -7.88 -14.29 8.85
N VAL A 4 -6.71 -14.85 8.57
CA VAL A 4 -5.97 -14.59 7.32
C VAL A 4 -6.79 -15.07 6.11
N ARG A 5 -7.41 -16.26 6.19
CA ARG A 5 -8.30 -16.76 5.12
C ARG A 5 -9.52 -15.87 4.91
N ARG A 6 -10.11 -15.36 6.01
CA ARG A 6 -11.25 -14.43 5.94
C ARG A 6 -10.85 -13.11 5.29
N LEU A 7 -9.70 -12.55 5.65
CA LEU A 7 -9.14 -11.35 5.02
C LEU A 7 -8.94 -11.55 3.51
N ALA A 8 -8.26 -12.62 3.13
CA ALA A 8 -8.00 -12.94 1.73
C ALA A 8 -9.30 -13.10 0.93
N ARG A 9 -10.31 -13.80 1.49
CA ARG A 9 -11.62 -13.97 0.83
C ARG A 9 -12.40 -12.68 0.76
N ALA A 10 -12.34 -11.83 1.80
CA ALA A 10 -13.07 -10.57 1.84
C ALA A 10 -12.54 -9.54 0.83
N SER A 11 -11.23 -9.56 0.57
CA SER A 11 -10.59 -8.64 -0.37
C SER A 11 -10.61 -9.14 -1.82
N TRP A 12 -10.81 -10.46 -2.05
CA TRP A 12 -10.74 -11.02 -3.41
C TRP A 12 -12.05 -10.88 -4.18
N SER A 13 -12.02 -10.23 -5.32
CA SER A 13 -13.19 -10.04 -6.17
C SER A 13 -13.23 -10.95 -7.41
N GLY A 14 -12.16 -11.69 -7.69
CA GLY A 14 -11.98 -12.45 -8.93
C GLY A 14 -11.74 -11.59 -10.17
N ARG A 15 -11.83 -10.27 -10.03
CA ARG A 15 -11.56 -9.28 -11.09
C ARG A 15 -10.37 -8.40 -10.76
N ASP A 16 -9.82 -8.55 -9.57
CA ASP A 16 -8.70 -7.75 -9.10
C ASP A 16 -7.49 -8.00 -9.99
N ARG A 17 -6.93 -6.92 -10.47
CA ARG A 17 -5.72 -6.94 -11.26
C ARG A 17 -4.62 -6.31 -10.46
N SER A 18 -3.48 -6.92 -10.55
CA SER A 18 -2.19 -6.46 -10.13
C SER A 18 -2.15 -5.64 -8.89
N ALA A 19 -1.57 -6.22 -8.00
CA ALA A 19 -0.97 -5.58 -6.89
C ALA A 19 0.38 -4.98 -7.28
N LEU A 20 0.98 -4.34 -6.33
CA LEU A 20 2.37 -3.97 -6.38
C LEU A 20 3.20 -5.20 -6.01
N TYR A 21 4.17 -5.55 -6.85
CA TYR A 21 5.10 -6.65 -6.62
C TYR A 21 6.53 -6.14 -6.59
N ARG A 22 7.35 -6.72 -5.71
CA ARG A 22 8.81 -6.65 -5.83
C ARG A 22 9.30 -8.00 -6.32
N VAL A 23 9.95 -8.00 -7.46
CA VAL A 23 10.57 -9.20 -8.01
C VAL A 23 12.06 -9.13 -7.70
N ASP A 24 12.57 -10.10 -6.95
CA ASP A 24 13.98 -10.20 -6.63
C ASP A 24 14.66 -11.00 -7.73
N LEU A 25 15.68 -10.40 -8.36
CA LEU A 25 16.34 -10.93 -9.55
C LEU A 25 17.78 -11.30 -9.25
N LEU A 26 18.22 -12.43 -9.79
CA LEU A 26 19.62 -12.82 -9.82
C LEU A 26 20.18 -12.61 -11.22
N TRP A 27 21.37 -12.02 -11.28
CA TRP A 27 22.14 -11.94 -12.52
C TRP A 27 23.00 -13.18 -12.69
N GLY A 28 22.89 -13.85 -13.83
CA GLY A 28 23.66 -15.05 -14.17
C GLY A 28 24.15 -15.04 -15.62
N GLN A 29 24.79 -16.11 -16.04
CA GLN A 29 25.35 -16.26 -17.40
C GLN A 29 24.33 -16.03 -18.53
N HIS A 30 23.04 -16.23 -18.25
CA HIS A 30 21.96 -16.10 -19.23
C HIS A 30 21.05 -14.88 -18.96
N GLY A 31 21.54 -13.87 -18.21
CA GLY A 31 20.80 -12.69 -17.86
C GLY A 31 20.07 -12.80 -16.53
N PHE A 32 19.06 -11.94 -16.31
CA PHE A 32 18.28 -11.93 -15.08
C PHE A 32 17.33 -13.11 -14.97
N ARG A 33 17.24 -13.68 -13.77
CA ARG A 33 16.26 -14.69 -13.39
C ARG A 33 15.57 -14.29 -12.10
N ALA A 34 14.24 -14.38 -12.09
CA ALA A 34 13.47 -14.16 -10.87
C ALA A 34 13.71 -15.31 -9.89
N CYS A 35 14.02 -14.97 -8.64
CA CYS A 35 14.17 -15.93 -7.56
C CYS A 35 13.06 -15.82 -6.53
N GLU A 36 12.44 -14.63 -6.41
CA GLU A 36 11.37 -14.39 -5.46
C GLU A 36 10.42 -13.33 -6.00
N ILE A 37 9.14 -13.44 -5.63
CA ILE A 37 8.11 -12.43 -5.87
C ILE A 37 7.46 -12.09 -4.54
N ASN A 38 7.67 -10.85 -4.08
CA ASN A 38 7.07 -10.33 -2.86
C ASN A 38 5.77 -9.62 -3.22
N ALA A 39 4.63 -10.18 -2.83
CA ALA A 39 3.29 -9.74 -3.20
C ALA A 39 2.50 -9.12 -2.05
N ASP A 40 2.91 -9.30 -0.79
CA ASP A 40 2.30 -8.68 0.38
C ASP A 40 3.25 -7.66 1.01
N CYS A 41 2.86 -6.40 1.00
CA CYS A 41 3.63 -5.28 1.54
C CYS A 41 5.10 -5.22 1.06
N PRO A 42 5.39 -5.30 -0.26
CA PRO A 42 6.76 -5.32 -0.72
C PRO A 42 7.50 -4.04 -0.34
N GLY A 43 8.70 -4.15 0.22
CA GLY A 43 9.61 -3.04 0.48
C GLY A 43 10.27 -2.49 -0.79
N GLY A 44 11.20 -1.53 -0.64
CA GLY A 44 12.01 -1.03 -1.75
C GLY A 44 11.48 0.23 -2.44
N HIS A 45 10.42 0.86 -1.93
CA HIS A 45 9.87 2.09 -2.53
C HIS A 45 10.87 3.26 -2.47
N ASN A 46 11.54 3.40 -1.33
CA ASN A 46 12.52 4.47 -1.11
C ASN A 46 13.72 4.29 -2.04
N GLU A 47 14.17 3.06 -2.20
CA GLU A 47 15.28 2.69 -3.09
C GLU A 47 14.87 2.87 -4.56
N ALA A 48 13.67 2.42 -4.92
CA ALA A 48 13.16 2.55 -6.30
C ALA A 48 13.07 4.01 -6.75
N LEU A 49 12.76 4.94 -5.83
CA LEU A 49 12.74 6.36 -6.10
C LEU A 49 14.13 7.01 -5.90
N GLY A 50 14.79 6.71 -4.79
CA GLY A 50 15.98 7.43 -4.34
C GLY A 50 17.24 7.06 -5.13
N LEU A 51 17.48 5.77 -5.41
CA LEU A 51 18.69 5.34 -6.10
C LEU A 51 18.80 5.90 -7.53
N PRO A 52 17.74 5.88 -8.36
CA PRO A 52 17.80 6.53 -9.67
C PRO A 52 18.05 8.03 -9.60
N LEU A 53 17.45 8.74 -8.63
CA LEU A 53 17.69 10.18 -8.44
C LEU A 53 19.13 10.47 -8.04
N LEU A 54 19.71 9.66 -7.14
CA LEU A 54 21.11 9.77 -6.76
C LEU A 54 22.05 9.47 -7.94
N SER A 55 21.74 8.43 -8.73
CA SER A 55 22.50 8.11 -9.95
C SER A 55 22.48 9.25 -10.95
N GLN A 56 21.34 9.88 -11.17
CA GLN A 56 21.22 11.06 -12.04
C GLN A 56 22.03 12.24 -11.51
N ALA A 57 21.91 12.53 -10.21
CA ALA A 57 22.69 13.60 -9.57
C ALA A 57 24.20 13.37 -9.63
N ALA A 58 24.64 12.13 -9.60
CA ALA A 58 26.04 11.72 -9.72
C ALA A 58 26.53 11.63 -11.19
N GLY A 59 25.65 11.86 -12.16
CA GLY A 59 26.01 11.80 -13.59
C GLY A 59 26.14 10.40 -14.17
N PHE A 60 25.72 9.36 -13.43
CA PHE A 60 25.88 7.97 -13.89
C PHE A 60 24.76 7.48 -14.79
N TRP A 61 23.64 8.22 -14.90
CA TRP A 61 22.54 7.69 -15.63
C TRP A 61 21.54 8.68 -16.19
N SER A 62 21.01 8.30 -17.36
CA SER A 62 19.90 8.95 -18.02
C SER A 62 18.99 7.88 -18.63
N GLY A 63 17.69 7.93 -18.40
CA GLY A 63 16.77 7.15 -19.22
C GLY A 63 15.63 6.42 -18.51
N ILE A 64 15.60 6.23 -17.20
CA ILE A 64 14.40 5.75 -16.51
C ILE A 64 13.76 6.88 -15.73
N ASN A 65 12.43 6.97 -15.80
CA ASN A 65 11.68 7.84 -14.92
C ASN A 65 11.70 7.25 -13.49
N PRO A 66 12.43 7.86 -12.53
CA PRO A 66 12.55 7.31 -11.18
C PRO A 66 11.22 7.33 -10.41
N THR A 67 10.26 8.15 -10.83
CA THR A 67 8.98 8.29 -10.15
C THR A 67 7.90 7.35 -10.68
N ALA A 68 8.15 6.64 -11.78
CA ALA A 68 7.11 5.90 -12.51
C ALA A 68 6.30 4.92 -11.63
N VAL A 69 6.98 4.20 -10.72
CA VAL A 69 6.32 3.24 -9.81
C VAL A 69 5.40 3.97 -8.84
N ILE A 70 5.91 5.02 -8.19
CA ILE A 70 5.15 5.81 -7.21
C ILE A 70 4.02 6.58 -7.90
N ASP A 71 4.26 7.11 -9.09
CA ASP A 71 3.23 7.79 -9.88
C ASP A 71 2.07 6.85 -10.19
N LYS A 72 2.36 5.63 -10.65
CA LYS A 72 1.35 4.62 -10.94
C LYS A 72 0.60 4.20 -9.69
N LEU A 73 1.29 3.92 -8.59
CA LEU A 73 0.68 3.57 -7.31
C LEU A 73 -0.28 4.69 -6.83
N CYS A 74 0.17 5.94 -6.85
CA CYS A 74 -0.67 7.07 -6.44
C CYS A 74 -1.90 7.25 -7.35
N GLN A 75 -1.75 7.08 -8.67
CA GLN A 75 -2.86 7.13 -9.61
C GLN A 75 -3.91 6.07 -9.30
N GLU A 76 -3.49 4.82 -9.07
CA GLU A 76 -4.42 3.73 -8.72
C GLU A 76 -5.13 4.00 -7.39
N LEU A 77 -4.39 4.39 -6.34
CA LEU A 77 -4.99 4.69 -5.04
C LEU A 77 -6.01 5.84 -5.12
N ILE A 78 -5.70 6.89 -5.89
CA ILE A 78 -6.63 8.01 -6.11
C ILE A 78 -7.86 7.53 -6.89
N SER A 79 -7.68 6.74 -7.94
CA SER A 79 -8.80 6.25 -8.75
C SER A 79 -9.79 5.43 -7.92
N LEU A 80 -9.28 4.63 -6.98
CA LEU A 80 -10.09 3.80 -6.08
C LEU A 80 -10.97 4.63 -5.13
N THR A 81 -10.62 5.88 -4.84
CA THR A 81 -11.44 6.75 -3.97
C THR A 81 -12.75 7.17 -4.64
N GLN A 82 -12.80 7.16 -5.98
CA GLN A 82 -13.93 7.68 -6.75
C GLN A 82 -14.32 9.12 -6.35
N GLY A 83 -13.33 9.91 -5.92
CA GLY A 83 -13.51 11.30 -5.48
C GLY A 83 -14.05 11.46 -4.05
N HIS A 84 -14.12 10.39 -3.26
CA HIS A 84 -14.69 10.44 -1.91
C HIS A 84 -13.75 9.88 -0.85
N GLY A 85 -13.83 10.47 0.37
CA GLY A 85 -13.13 9.98 1.55
C GLY A 85 -11.61 10.14 1.48
N ALA A 86 -10.93 9.47 2.39
CA ALA A 86 -9.48 9.50 2.50
C ALA A 86 -8.87 8.14 2.13
N ILE A 87 -7.61 8.18 1.70
CA ILE A 87 -6.73 7.03 1.58
C ILE A 87 -6.03 6.86 2.92
N ALA A 88 -6.28 5.76 3.61
CA ALA A 88 -5.60 5.42 4.84
C ALA A 88 -4.39 4.54 4.55
N LEU A 89 -3.20 5.03 4.89
CA LEU A 89 -1.93 4.31 4.78
C LEU A 89 -1.65 3.67 6.14
N ILE A 90 -1.86 2.37 6.22
CA ILE A 90 -1.77 1.61 7.46
C ILE A 90 -0.44 0.87 7.52
N TYR A 91 0.33 1.11 8.56
CA TYR A 91 1.68 0.57 8.72
C TYR A 91 1.93 0.02 10.12
N ALA A 92 2.96 -0.83 10.25
CA ALA A 92 3.42 -1.35 11.53
C ALA A 92 4.26 -0.29 12.26
N THR A 93 3.78 0.19 13.40
CA THR A 93 4.46 1.27 14.14
C THR A 93 5.79 0.87 14.76
N ALA A 94 6.10 -0.41 14.80
CA ALA A 94 7.37 -0.92 15.32
C ALA A 94 8.53 -0.81 14.31
N TYR A 95 8.23 -0.55 13.02
CA TYR A 95 9.24 -0.54 11.96
C TYR A 95 9.33 0.85 11.32
N ALA A 96 10.51 1.46 11.42
CA ALA A 96 10.78 2.78 10.85
C ALA A 96 10.71 2.77 9.31
N GLU A 97 11.10 1.66 8.68
CA GLU A 97 11.04 1.48 7.23
C GLU A 97 9.61 1.55 6.70
N ASP A 98 8.66 0.90 7.37
CA ASP A 98 7.24 0.94 7.01
C ASP A 98 6.70 2.37 7.06
N LEU A 99 7.07 3.11 8.11
CA LEU A 99 6.72 4.52 8.23
C LEU A 99 7.31 5.34 7.08
N GLN A 100 8.57 5.11 6.71
CA GLN A 100 9.23 5.84 5.63
C GLN A 100 8.54 5.62 4.29
N VAL A 101 8.20 4.37 3.97
CA VAL A 101 7.46 4.02 2.75
C VAL A 101 6.09 4.70 2.74
N CYS A 102 5.32 4.56 3.81
CA CYS A 102 4.00 5.16 3.90
C CYS A 102 4.05 6.69 3.88
N ALA A 103 5.05 7.32 4.51
CA ALA A 103 5.25 8.76 4.47
C ALA A 103 5.60 9.26 3.07
N LEU A 104 6.41 8.51 2.31
CA LEU A 104 6.70 8.80 0.91
C LEU A 104 5.42 8.80 0.09
N VAL A 105 4.64 7.74 0.17
CA VAL A 105 3.37 7.60 -0.57
C VAL A 105 2.37 8.68 -0.14
N GLN A 106 2.26 8.97 1.17
CA GLN A 106 1.41 10.05 1.67
C GLN A 106 1.75 11.39 1.04
N ARG A 107 3.03 11.77 1.07
CA ARG A 107 3.51 13.02 0.48
C ARG A 107 3.14 13.13 -0.99
N GLU A 108 3.34 12.05 -1.74
CA GLU A 108 3.06 12.04 -3.16
C GLU A 108 1.55 12.09 -3.48
N LEU A 109 0.72 11.46 -2.67
CA LEU A 109 -0.75 11.56 -2.74
C LEU A 109 -1.23 12.99 -2.44
N GLN A 110 -0.69 13.60 -1.38
CA GLN A 110 -1.04 14.98 -0.99
C GLN A 110 -0.64 16.00 -2.05
N ARG A 111 0.53 15.83 -2.70
CA ARG A 111 0.94 16.67 -3.84
C ARG A 111 -0.04 16.61 -5.02
N ARG A 112 -0.78 15.52 -5.15
CA ARG A 112 -1.82 15.31 -6.17
C ARG A 112 -3.21 15.71 -5.68
N GLY A 113 -3.31 16.36 -4.52
CA GLY A 113 -4.58 16.85 -3.95
C GLY A 113 -5.41 15.80 -3.24
N ALA A 114 -4.91 14.57 -3.05
CA ALA A 114 -5.64 13.54 -2.35
C ALA A 114 -5.52 13.69 -0.82
N THR A 115 -6.58 13.35 -0.09
CA THR A 115 -6.53 13.23 1.37
C THR A 115 -5.91 11.88 1.73
N ALA A 116 -4.71 11.91 2.30
CA ALA A 116 -3.98 10.72 2.72
C ALA A 116 -3.62 10.78 4.20
N LEU A 117 -3.94 9.73 4.94
CA LEU A 117 -3.79 9.62 6.39
C LEU A 117 -2.82 8.49 6.74
N LEU A 118 -1.80 8.78 7.55
CA LEU A 118 -0.93 7.77 8.15
C LEU A 118 -1.52 7.33 9.49
N ALA A 119 -1.65 6.02 9.70
CA ALA A 119 -2.16 5.51 10.97
C ALA A 119 -1.76 4.04 11.22
N PRO A 120 -1.67 3.63 12.51
CA PRO A 120 -1.61 2.23 12.85
C PRO A 120 -2.95 1.54 12.57
N PRO A 121 -2.99 0.21 12.42
CA PRO A 121 -4.24 -0.54 12.23
C PRO A 121 -5.27 -0.24 13.33
N THR A 122 -4.80 -0.04 14.56
CA THR A 122 -5.64 0.23 15.74
C THR A 122 -6.36 1.57 15.69
N ALA A 123 -6.01 2.49 14.80
CA ALA A 123 -6.68 3.78 14.64
C ALA A 123 -7.98 3.69 13.83
N LEU A 124 -8.16 2.63 13.05
CA LEU A 124 -9.36 2.42 12.28
C LEU A 124 -10.56 2.15 13.19
N ARG A 125 -11.67 2.84 12.94
CA ARG A 125 -12.94 2.67 13.66
C ARG A 125 -14.07 2.46 12.68
N ARG A 126 -15.07 1.67 13.09
CA ARG A 126 -16.32 1.50 12.33
C ARG A 126 -17.07 2.82 12.24
N LYS A 127 -17.58 3.15 11.06
CA LYS A 127 -18.48 4.28 10.80
C LYS A 127 -19.58 3.82 9.84
N GLY A 128 -20.71 3.43 10.38
CA GLY A 128 -21.76 2.77 9.61
C GLY A 128 -21.26 1.47 8.99
N LYS A 129 -21.33 1.34 7.66
CA LYS A 129 -20.79 0.20 6.90
C LYS A 129 -19.32 0.37 6.54
N GLY A 130 -18.73 1.56 6.72
CA GLY A 130 -17.35 1.88 6.36
C GLY A 130 -16.44 2.04 7.58
N LEU A 131 -15.30 2.69 7.33
CA LEU A 131 -14.26 2.97 8.32
C LEU A 131 -14.00 4.48 8.42
N CYS A 132 -13.44 4.89 9.57
CA CYS A 132 -12.90 6.24 9.77
C CYS A 132 -11.62 6.20 10.60
N ILE A 133 -10.85 7.30 10.49
CA ILE A 133 -9.75 7.65 11.39
C ILE A 133 -10.10 9.02 11.96
N GLY A 134 -10.33 9.10 13.26
CA GLY A 134 -10.91 10.30 13.87
C GLY A 134 -12.25 10.65 13.25
N LYS A 135 -12.38 11.86 12.70
CA LYS A 135 -13.60 12.33 12.02
C LYS A 135 -13.62 12.01 10.51
N GLN A 136 -12.48 11.64 9.93
CA GLN A 136 -12.29 11.46 8.51
C GLN A 136 -12.75 10.07 8.07
N SER A 137 -13.67 10.00 7.11
CA SER A 137 -14.08 8.74 6.47
C SER A 137 -12.99 8.21 5.56
N VAL A 138 -12.76 6.90 5.61
CA VAL A 138 -11.80 6.17 4.78
C VAL A 138 -12.54 5.48 3.64
N SER A 139 -12.09 5.67 2.41
CA SER A 139 -12.60 5.00 1.21
C SER A 139 -11.62 3.98 0.63
N VAL A 140 -10.34 4.19 0.84
CA VAL A 140 -9.28 3.30 0.39
C VAL A 140 -8.34 2.97 1.55
N LEU A 141 -8.00 1.71 1.68
CA LEU A 141 -7.06 1.21 2.67
C LEU A 141 -5.81 0.70 1.95
N TYR A 142 -4.73 1.49 1.95
CA TYR A 142 -3.42 1.02 1.56
C TYR A 142 -2.78 0.33 2.75
N ARG A 143 -2.83 -0.99 2.75
CA ARG A 143 -2.32 -1.81 3.84
C ARG A 143 -0.82 -2.10 3.62
N TYR A 144 0.03 -1.33 4.27
CA TYR A 144 1.46 -1.62 4.40
C TYR A 144 1.72 -2.27 5.76
N PHE A 145 1.01 -3.37 5.99
CA PHE A 145 0.99 -4.12 7.23
C PHE A 145 0.71 -5.59 6.88
N PRO A 146 1.63 -6.52 7.13
CA PRO A 146 1.50 -7.91 6.73
C PRO A 146 0.19 -8.53 7.18
N THR A 147 -0.41 -9.35 6.32
CA THR A 147 -1.75 -9.92 6.56
C THR A 147 -1.79 -10.76 7.83
N GLU A 148 -0.72 -11.50 8.14
CA GLU A 148 -0.61 -12.32 9.34
C GLU A 148 -0.66 -11.50 10.64
N TYR A 149 -0.23 -10.24 10.61
CA TYR A 149 -0.27 -9.36 11.78
C TYR A 149 -1.63 -8.70 11.99
N MET A 150 -2.57 -8.90 11.08
CA MET A 150 -3.96 -8.48 11.28
C MET A 150 -4.71 -9.41 12.24
N GLU A 151 -4.19 -10.63 12.45
CA GLU A 151 -4.77 -11.57 13.41
C GLU A 151 -4.76 -10.99 14.83
N GLY A 152 -5.86 -11.16 15.54
CA GLY A 152 -6.01 -10.65 16.90
C GLY A 152 -6.23 -9.14 17.03
N GLN A 153 -6.25 -8.39 15.95
CA GLN A 153 -6.58 -6.96 16.00
C GLN A 153 -8.05 -6.77 16.42
N ARG A 154 -8.28 -5.92 17.43
CA ARG A 154 -9.63 -5.70 17.99
C ARG A 154 -10.65 -5.18 16.98
N ASN A 155 -10.19 -4.50 15.94
CA ASN A 155 -11.02 -3.91 14.89
C ASN A 155 -11.05 -4.72 13.59
N LEU A 156 -10.49 -5.94 13.59
CA LEU A 156 -10.44 -6.80 12.41
C LEU A 156 -11.82 -7.03 11.80
N SER A 157 -12.85 -7.31 12.61
CA SER A 157 -14.21 -7.51 12.11
C SER A 157 -14.76 -6.28 11.39
N ALA A 158 -14.47 -5.07 11.90
CA ALA A 158 -14.89 -3.83 11.25
C ALA A 158 -14.22 -3.64 9.89
N ILE A 159 -12.93 -3.99 9.79
CA ILE A 159 -12.18 -3.93 8.53
C ILE A 159 -12.75 -4.95 7.54
N LEU A 160 -12.94 -6.21 7.95
CA LEU A 160 -13.51 -7.27 7.12
C LEU A 160 -14.89 -6.90 6.58
N ASP A 161 -15.77 -6.38 7.44
CA ASP A 161 -17.13 -6.00 7.04
C ASP A 161 -17.11 -4.83 6.03
N ALA A 162 -16.24 -3.83 6.25
CA ALA A 162 -16.13 -2.68 5.36
C ALA A 162 -15.58 -3.06 3.97
N VAL A 163 -14.60 -3.97 3.93
CA VAL A 163 -14.03 -4.47 2.67
C VAL A 163 -15.02 -5.38 1.96
N SER A 164 -15.63 -6.35 2.67
CA SER A 164 -16.60 -7.28 2.09
C SER A 164 -17.84 -6.59 1.54
N SER A 165 -18.28 -5.49 2.18
CA SER A 165 -19.40 -4.67 1.68
C SER A 165 -19.04 -3.76 0.52
N GLY A 166 -17.75 -3.66 0.18
CA GLY A 166 -17.23 -2.73 -0.83
C GLY A 166 -17.24 -1.26 -0.39
N SER A 167 -17.53 -0.98 0.91
CA SER A 167 -17.51 0.38 1.46
C SER A 167 -16.10 0.95 1.58
N VAL A 168 -15.09 0.10 1.62
CA VAL A 168 -13.68 0.44 1.59
C VAL A 168 -12.99 -0.47 0.56
N LYS A 169 -12.14 0.12 -0.27
CA LYS A 169 -11.28 -0.61 -1.22
C LYS A 169 -9.92 -0.88 -0.59
N THR A 170 -9.29 -1.98 -0.96
CA THR A 170 -7.95 -2.35 -0.50
C THR A 170 -7.06 -2.69 -1.66
#